data_18af0ad42ff9fc33fe2974430598e4ba
#
_entry.id   18af0ad42ff9fc33fe2974430598e4ba
#
_cell.length_a   1.000
_cell.length_b   1.000
_cell.length_c   1.000
_cell.angle_alpha   90.00
_cell.angle_beta   90.00
_cell.angle_gamma   90.00
#
_symmetry.space_group_name_H-M   'P 1'
#
loop_
_entity.id
_entity.type
_entity.pdbx_description
1 polymer ?
#
loop_
_entity_poly.entity_id
_entity_poly.type
_entity_poly.pdbx_seq_one_letter_code
_entity_poly.pdbx_strand_id
1 'polypeptide(L)'
;AGGTRITLDQFGLTSFVLLTQDPLAVSGVSATAIQIGRRAAQLQRDLAAAKLEDDQRAHHQLAAQISGPLEAAGWLDEARRDIQTSDAALAAGDYAKAYRQAQRATAPLRRLERAYWDSIAAGSPSPVSLPTGVTPATLPWHLSLRRRMHGRPAGVDLLEGGDFEDSTALHRLGWRHFQHAPADMYAQAELSPIAAHSGRYGLRLVVRAADENDPPGLIETPPSWFSSPSIDAQPGQLLRVHGWVRVPSPIVGSLDGLMIVDSPSGVALAERIQSVGQWQEFTRYRVADQSGRVSLTFVLSGIGEAWIDDVTIQALPIETEPWE
;
A
#
# COMPACT_ATOMS: atom_id res chain seq x y z
N ALA A 1 -25.11 -25.65 31.67
CA ALA A 1 -24.42 -25.86 30.40
C ALA A 1 -22.94 -25.89 30.68
N GLY A 2 -22.29 -27.05 30.54
CA GLY A 2 -20.85 -27.23 30.67
C GLY A 2 -20.20 -27.03 29.32
N GLY A 3 -19.19 -26.15 29.25
CA GLY A 3 -18.36 -25.94 28.08
C GLY A 3 -16.90 -26.12 28.44
N THR A 4 -16.06 -26.46 27.46
CA THR A 4 -14.60 -26.50 27.60
C THR A 4 -14.04 -25.14 27.26
N ARG A 5 -13.33 -24.52 28.22
CA ARG A 5 -12.56 -23.28 27.93
C ARG A 5 -11.19 -23.65 27.39
N ILE A 6 -10.83 -23.11 26.24
CA ILE A 6 -9.51 -23.26 25.65
C ILE A 6 -8.81 -21.91 25.78
N THR A 7 -7.62 -21.90 26.39
CA THR A 7 -6.77 -20.73 26.49
C THR A 7 -5.52 -20.98 25.62
N LEU A 8 -5.22 -20.05 24.73
CA LEU A 8 -4.02 -20.04 23.92
C LEU A 8 -3.08 -18.99 24.52
N ASP A 9 -1.98 -19.42 25.10
CA ASP A 9 -0.99 -18.51 25.70
C ASP A 9 -0.19 -17.74 24.64
N GLN A 10 -0.12 -18.28 23.42
CA GLN A 10 0.54 -17.65 22.29
C GLN A 10 -0.35 -17.74 21.06
N PHE A 11 -0.72 -16.60 20.52
CA PHE A 11 -1.51 -16.48 19.31
C PHE A 11 -0.76 -15.66 18.27
N GLY A 12 -0.43 -16.28 17.13
CA GLY A 12 0.24 -15.61 16.00
C GLY A 12 -0.76 -15.14 14.94
N LEU A 13 -0.26 -14.68 13.79
CA LEU A 13 -1.08 -14.32 12.62
C LEU A 13 -1.95 -15.50 12.15
N THR A 14 -1.42 -16.73 12.32
CA THR A 14 -2.14 -17.97 12.05
C THR A 14 -1.95 -18.90 13.22
N SER A 15 -3.05 -19.42 13.75
CA SER A 15 -3.03 -20.47 14.79
C SER A 15 -4.05 -21.52 14.40
N PHE A 16 -3.64 -22.78 14.50
CA PHE A 16 -4.50 -23.92 14.19
C PHE A 16 -4.90 -24.63 15.48
N VAL A 17 -6.19 -24.78 15.70
CA VAL A 17 -6.75 -25.50 16.86
C VAL A 17 -7.58 -26.66 16.33
N LEU A 18 -7.17 -27.88 16.67
CA LEU A 18 -7.90 -29.09 16.33
C LEU A 18 -8.75 -29.52 17.53
N LEU A 19 -10.07 -29.55 17.36
CA LEU A 19 -11.03 -30.11 18.32
C LEU A 19 -11.58 -31.40 17.74
N THR A 20 -11.29 -32.52 18.39
CA THR A 20 -11.72 -33.84 17.92
C THR A 20 -11.91 -34.78 19.09
N GLN A 21 -12.82 -35.74 18.94
CA GLN A 21 -12.98 -36.89 19.84
C GLN A 21 -12.25 -38.14 19.31
N ASP A 22 -11.66 -38.04 18.10
CA ASP A 22 -10.92 -39.15 17.50
C ASP A 22 -9.42 -39.13 17.91
N PRO A 23 -8.97 -40.11 18.73
CA PRO A 23 -7.57 -40.19 19.12
C PRO A 23 -6.62 -40.44 17.95
N LEU A 24 -7.09 -41.04 16.84
CA LEU A 24 -6.28 -41.26 15.65
C LEU A 24 -5.95 -39.97 14.92
N ALA A 25 -6.91 -39.05 14.89
CA ALA A 25 -6.67 -37.72 14.33
C ALA A 25 -5.59 -36.96 15.14
N VAL A 26 -5.66 -37.02 16.49
CA VAL A 26 -4.64 -36.42 17.36
C VAL A 26 -3.27 -37.07 17.12
N SER A 27 -3.21 -38.38 17.06
CA SER A 27 -1.96 -39.13 16.82
C SER A 27 -1.38 -38.83 15.45
N GLY A 28 -2.22 -38.72 14.40
CA GLY A 28 -1.81 -38.38 13.03
C GLY A 28 -1.21 -36.98 12.93
N VAL A 29 -1.87 -35.98 13.53
CA VAL A 29 -1.34 -34.60 13.58
C VAL A 29 -0.01 -34.54 14.36
N SER A 30 0.07 -35.22 15.52
CA SER A 30 1.28 -35.27 16.33
C SER A 30 2.46 -35.93 15.58
N ALA A 31 2.21 -37.05 14.90
CA ALA A 31 3.23 -37.71 14.09
C ALA A 31 3.73 -36.81 12.95
N THR A 32 2.82 -36.13 12.25
CA THR A 32 3.19 -35.20 11.21
C THR A 32 3.98 -34.01 11.77
N ALA A 33 3.58 -33.46 12.91
CA ALA A 33 4.30 -32.35 13.56
C ALA A 33 5.74 -32.78 13.95
N ILE A 34 5.94 -34.02 14.45
CA ILE A 34 7.27 -34.56 14.74
C ILE A 34 8.08 -34.70 13.46
N GLN A 35 7.49 -35.24 12.40
CA GLN A 35 8.17 -35.47 11.13
C GLN A 35 8.67 -34.17 10.48
N ILE A 36 7.86 -33.10 10.48
CA ILE A 36 8.23 -31.82 9.86
C ILE A 36 9.00 -30.91 10.83
N GLY A 37 8.96 -31.16 12.13
CA GLY A 37 9.41 -30.23 13.17
C GLY A 37 10.85 -29.76 13.00
N ARG A 38 11.78 -30.66 12.66
CA ARG A 38 13.18 -30.31 12.38
C ARG A 38 13.29 -29.32 11.23
N ARG A 39 12.65 -29.62 10.10
CA ARG A 39 12.71 -28.77 8.90
C ARG A 39 12.05 -27.44 9.13
N ALA A 40 10.90 -27.42 9.80
CA ALA A 40 10.18 -26.19 10.15
C ALA A 40 11.04 -25.29 11.06
N ALA A 41 11.68 -25.86 12.08
CA ALA A 41 12.56 -25.12 12.99
C ALA A 41 13.77 -24.53 12.25
N GLN A 42 14.40 -25.30 11.37
CA GLN A 42 15.53 -24.83 10.55
C GLN A 42 15.10 -23.67 9.65
N LEU A 43 14.00 -23.81 8.90
CA LEU A 43 13.51 -22.76 8.01
C LEU A 43 13.14 -21.48 8.77
N GLN A 44 12.48 -21.61 9.93
CA GLN A 44 12.12 -20.44 10.75
C GLN A 44 13.35 -19.73 11.30
N ARG A 45 14.38 -20.51 11.69
CA ARG A 45 15.66 -19.96 12.15
C ARG A 45 16.40 -19.24 11.02
N ASP A 46 16.46 -19.86 9.83
CA ASP A 46 17.11 -19.27 8.67
C ASP A 46 16.41 -17.98 8.22
N LEU A 47 15.07 -17.98 8.25
CA LEU A 47 14.28 -16.78 7.99
C LEU A 47 14.59 -15.65 9.00
N ALA A 48 14.65 -15.98 10.30
CA ALA A 48 14.96 -14.99 11.33
C ALA A 48 16.40 -14.45 11.18
N ALA A 49 17.36 -15.30 10.81
CA ALA A 49 18.74 -14.88 10.58
C ALA A 49 18.88 -13.98 9.35
N ALA A 50 18.24 -14.34 8.23
CA ALA A 50 18.23 -13.51 7.02
C ALA A 50 17.58 -12.15 7.30
N LYS A 51 16.46 -12.15 8.03
CA LYS A 51 15.77 -10.91 8.43
C LYS A 51 16.66 -10.03 9.31
N LEU A 52 17.37 -10.61 10.28
CA LEU A 52 18.32 -9.86 11.11
C LEU A 52 19.43 -9.22 10.27
N GLU A 53 19.97 -9.93 9.30
CA GLU A 53 21.02 -9.43 8.41
C GLU A 53 20.49 -8.25 7.55
N ASP A 54 19.30 -8.38 6.97
CA ASP A 54 18.67 -7.31 6.19
C ASP A 54 18.40 -6.06 7.04
N ASP A 55 17.86 -6.25 8.25
CA ASP A 55 17.57 -5.15 9.16
C ASP A 55 18.85 -4.47 9.69
N GLN A 56 19.93 -5.21 9.90
CA GLN A 56 21.24 -4.64 10.26
C GLN A 56 21.81 -3.80 9.13
N ARG A 57 21.73 -4.26 7.88
CA ARG A 57 22.16 -3.48 6.71
C ARG A 57 21.34 -2.20 6.57
N ALA A 58 20.02 -2.30 6.65
CA ALA A 58 19.12 -1.16 6.56
C ALA A 58 19.38 -0.16 7.70
N HIS A 59 19.54 -0.65 8.95
CA HIS A 59 19.88 0.18 10.11
C HIS A 59 21.19 0.94 9.90
N HIS A 60 22.24 0.27 9.44
CA HIS A 60 23.53 0.91 9.18
C HIS A 60 23.42 2.03 8.15
N GLN A 61 22.72 1.79 7.06
CA GLN A 61 22.50 2.78 6.00
C GLN A 61 21.63 3.96 6.44
N LEU A 62 20.59 3.69 7.22
CA LEU A 62 19.68 4.72 7.72
C LEU A 62 20.30 5.56 8.84
N ALA A 63 21.04 4.94 9.76
CA ALA A 63 21.70 5.65 10.88
C ALA A 63 22.71 6.69 10.41
N ALA A 64 23.31 6.50 9.23
CA ALA A 64 24.16 7.50 8.60
C ALA A 64 23.39 8.71 8.06
N GLN A 65 22.07 8.61 7.90
CA GLN A 65 21.24 9.60 7.24
C GLN A 65 20.22 10.29 8.16
N ILE A 66 19.71 9.59 9.17
CA ILE A 66 18.70 10.09 10.12
C ILE A 66 19.04 9.62 11.53
N SER A 67 18.54 10.33 12.54
CA SER A 67 18.56 9.84 13.90
C SER A 67 17.67 8.60 14.01
N GLY A 68 18.29 7.45 14.25
CA GLY A 68 17.55 6.19 14.42
C GLY A 68 16.82 6.10 15.75
N PRO A 69 15.95 5.09 15.94
CA PRO A 69 15.33 4.81 17.21
C PRO A 69 16.39 4.54 18.30
N LEU A 70 16.22 5.12 19.49
CA LEU A 70 17.18 4.95 20.60
C LEU A 70 17.35 3.48 20.99
N GLU A 71 16.32 2.69 20.86
CA GLU A 71 16.28 1.26 21.21
C GLU A 71 16.80 0.33 20.11
N ALA A 72 17.20 0.86 18.95
CA ALA A 72 17.57 0.05 17.77
C ALA A 72 18.63 -1.01 18.08
N ALA A 73 19.72 -0.63 18.77
CA ALA A 73 20.77 -1.56 19.16
C ALA A 73 20.25 -2.67 20.09
N GLY A 74 19.39 -2.29 21.05
CA GLY A 74 18.77 -3.24 21.99
C GLY A 74 17.88 -4.28 21.27
N TRP A 75 17.09 -3.85 20.29
CA TRP A 75 16.24 -4.76 19.50
C TRP A 75 17.06 -5.69 18.61
N LEU A 76 18.13 -5.22 17.99
CA LEU A 76 19.03 -6.06 17.21
C LEU A 76 19.75 -7.10 18.09
N ASP A 77 20.15 -6.71 19.30
CA ASP A 77 20.78 -7.63 20.25
C ASP A 77 19.78 -8.64 20.84
N GLU A 78 18.52 -8.23 21.08
CA GLU A 78 17.45 -9.15 21.49
C GLU A 78 17.22 -10.21 20.41
N ALA A 79 17.07 -9.81 19.14
CA ALA A 79 16.90 -10.74 18.03
C ALA A 79 18.07 -11.70 17.89
N ARG A 80 19.31 -11.21 18.03
CA ARG A 80 20.53 -12.04 17.96
C ARG A 80 20.56 -13.11 19.06
N ARG A 81 20.22 -12.73 20.31
CA ARG A 81 20.15 -13.70 21.44
C ARG A 81 19.07 -14.76 21.22
N ASP A 82 17.92 -14.40 20.70
CA ASP A 82 16.84 -15.34 20.43
C ASP A 82 17.23 -16.34 19.31
N ILE A 83 17.93 -15.88 18.27
CA ILE A 83 18.48 -16.77 17.22
C ILE A 83 19.53 -17.73 17.80
N GLN A 84 20.45 -17.23 18.63
CA GLN A 84 21.45 -18.09 19.30
C GLN A 84 20.79 -19.14 20.19
N THR A 85 19.72 -18.77 20.89
CA THR A 85 18.93 -19.71 21.71
C THR A 85 18.21 -20.74 20.83
N SER A 86 17.73 -20.34 19.65
CA SER A 86 17.17 -21.25 18.65
C SER A 86 18.24 -22.25 18.14
N ASP A 87 19.46 -21.79 17.84
CA ASP A 87 20.58 -22.63 17.40
C ASP A 87 20.94 -23.69 18.46
N ALA A 88 21.02 -23.29 19.72
CA ALA A 88 21.28 -24.21 20.83
C ALA A 88 20.15 -25.26 20.97
N ALA A 89 18.90 -24.85 20.81
CA ALA A 89 17.76 -25.78 20.84
C ALA A 89 17.75 -26.76 19.64
N LEU A 90 18.11 -26.27 18.43
CA LEU A 90 18.29 -27.13 17.25
C LEU A 90 19.36 -28.19 17.47
N ALA A 91 20.51 -27.80 18.03
CA ALA A 91 21.61 -28.72 18.35
C ALA A 91 21.21 -29.77 19.41
N ALA A 92 20.35 -29.39 20.36
CA ALA A 92 19.81 -30.27 21.37
C ALA A 92 18.64 -31.16 20.88
N GLY A 93 18.17 -30.99 19.65
CA GLY A 93 17.04 -31.73 19.09
C GLY A 93 15.66 -31.23 19.59
N ASP A 94 15.59 -30.12 20.33
CA ASP A 94 14.34 -29.50 20.77
C ASP A 94 13.80 -28.57 19.69
N TYR A 95 13.23 -29.16 18.64
CA TYR A 95 12.76 -28.44 17.46
C TYR A 95 11.59 -27.50 17.76
N ALA A 96 10.74 -27.87 18.72
CA ALA A 96 9.62 -27.02 19.13
C ALA A 96 10.11 -25.72 19.81
N LYS A 97 11.09 -25.82 20.69
CA LYS A 97 11.74 -24.67 21.33
C LYS A 97 12.51 -23.84 20.30
N ALA A 98 13.26 -24.48 19.43
CA ALA A 98 14.00 -23.82 18.37
C ALA A 98 13.11 -22.96 17.47
N TYR A 99 11.98 -23.55 17.01
CA TYR A 99 10.99 -22.83 16.21
C TYR A 99 10.45 -21.60 16.95
N ARG A 100 10.02 -21.76 18.20
CA ARG A 100 9.47 -20.65 19.00
C ARG A 100 10.50 -19.54 19.24
N GLN A 101 11.75 -19.87 19.52
CA GLN A 101 12.79 -18.86 19.73
C GLN A 101 13.10 -18.10 18.43
N ALA A 102 13.20 -18.79 17.31
CA ALA A 102 13.37 -18.14 16.00
C ALA A 102 12.19 -17.24 15.65
N GLN A 103 10.97 -17.64 15.96
CA GLN A 103 9.78 -16.81 15.78
C GLN A 103 9.83 -15.55 16.66
N ARG A 104 10.25 -15.69 17.94
CA ARG A 104 10.43 -14.56 18.86
C ARG A 104 11.42 -13.53 18.34
N ALA A 105 12.53 -13.97 17.76
CA ALA A 105 13.56 -13.07 17.20
C ALA A 105 13.01 -12.09 16.17
N THR A 106 11.91 -12.40 15.49
CA THR A 106 11.30 -11.52 14.51
C THR A 106 10.49 -10.36 15.13
N ALA A 107 10.13 -10.43 16.41
CA ALA A 107 9.33 -9.39 17.05
C ALA A 107 10.11 -8.08 17.27
N PRO A 108 11.34 -8.09 17.83
CA PRO A 108 12.15 -6.88 17.95
C PRO A 108 12.54 -6.30 16.58
N LEU A 109 12.76 -7.13 15.57
CA LEU A 109 13.04 -6.69 14.20
C LEU A 109 11.87 -5.91 13.61
N ARG A 110 10.64 -6.41 13.76
CA ARG A 110 9.43 -5.68 13.33
C ARG A 110 9.23 -4.36 14.06
N ARG A 111 9.64 -4.25 15.33
CA ARG A 111 9.63 -2.97 16.06
C ARG A 111 10.61 -1.97 15.45
N LEU A 112 11.81 -2.43 15.12
CA LEU A 112 12.83 -1.62 14.44
C LEU A 112 12.35 -1.12 13.08
N GLU A 113 11.84 -2.02 12.25
CA GLU A 113 11.25 -1.71 10.95
C GLU A 113 10.15 -0.68 11.05
N ARG A 114 9.23 -0.87 12.00
CA ARG A 114 8.10 0.02 12.22
C ARG A 114 8.57 1.41 12.65
N ALA A 115 9.53 1.51 13.57
CA ALA A 115 10.05 2.78 14.03
C ALA A 115 10.75 3.58 12.93
N TYR A 116 11.52 2.90 12.06
CA TYR A 116 12.10 3.55 10.88
C TYR A 116 11.03 3.96 9.86
N TRP A 117 10.06 3.07 9.61
CA TRP A 117 8.96 3.36 8.69
C TRP A 117 8.17 4.59 9.16
N ASP A 118 7.79 4.65 10.43
CA ASP A 118 7.06 5.79 10.99
C ASP A 118 7.86 7.08 10.86
N SER A 119 9.17 7.05 11.11
CA SER A 119 10.06 8.20 10.97
C SER A 119 10.17 8.69 9.51
N ILE A 120 10.22 7.78 8.55
CA ILE A 120 10.35 8.10 7.12
C ILE A 120 9.00 8.49 6.53
N ALA A 121 7.93 7.77 6.88
CA ALA A 121 6.58 8.01 6.37
C ALA A 121 5.95 9.30 6.92
N ALA A 122 6.34 9.74 8.13
CA ALA A 122 5.82 10.96 8.76
C ALA A 122 5.95 12.23 7.91
N GLY A 123 6.81 12.23 6.91
CA GLY A 123 6.95 13.35 5.98
C GLY A 123 6.45 13.05 4.57
N SER A 124 5.74 11.96 4.34
CA SER A 124 5.12 11.65 3.05
C SER A 124 3.64 12.01 3.10
N PRO A 125 3.08 12.61 2.03
CA PRO A 125 1.65 12.97 1.98
C PRO A 125 0.74 11.75 2.13
N SER A 126 1.18 10.59 1.63
CA SER A 126 0.45 9.33 1.65
C SER A 126 1.43 8.14 1.70
N PRO A 127 1.06 7.01 2.32
CA PRO A 127 1.88 5.80 2.34
C PRO A 127 2.24 5.26 0.94
N VAL A 128 1.40 5.54 -0.06
CA VAL A 128 1.59 5.12 -1.45
C VAL A 128 2.09 6.24 -2.36
N SER A 129 2.54 7.36 -1.79
CA SER A 129 3.05 8.50 -2.55
C SER A 129 4.36 8.20 -3.29
N LEU A 130 5.14 7.22 -2.83
CA LEU A 130 6.39 6.80 -3.44
C LEU A 130 6.20 5.58 -4.36
N PRO A 131 7.09 5.38 -5.36
CA PRO A 131 6.87 4.40 -6.43
C PRO A 131 7.08 2.93 -6.05
N THR A 132 7.45 2.63 -4.82
CA THR A 132 7.71 1.26 -4.37
C THR A 132 7.01 0.92 -3.06
N GLY A 133 6.64 -0.35 -2.90
CA GLY A 133 6.23 -0.87 -1.61
C GLY A 133 7.37 -0.74 -0.58
N VAL A 134 7.02 -0.33 0.64
CA VAL A 134 8.00 -0.10 1.69
C VAL A 134 8.33 -1.42 2.37
N THR A 135 9.55 -1.90 2.16
CA THR A 135 10.16 -2.98 2.94
C THR A 135 11.37 -2.42 3.70
N PRO A 136 11.86 -3.08 4.73
CA PRO A 136 13.07 -2.63 5.43
C PRO A 136 14.25 -2.42 4.49
N ALA A 137 14.44 -3.31 3.54
CA ALA A 137 15.52 -3.24 2.55
C ALA A 137 15.40 -2.03 1.61
N THR A 138 14.17 -1.55 1.36
CA THR A 138 13.93 -0.40 0.46
C THR A 138 13.86 0.95 1.20
N LEU A 139 13.79 0.97 2.53
CA LEU A 139 13.71 2.20 3.32
C LEU A 139 14.86 3.21 3.04
N PRO A 140 16.14 2.82 2.95
CA PRO A 140 17.21 3.74 2.63
C PRO A 140 17.03 4.42 1.27
N TRP A 141 16.57 3.65 0.28
CA TRP A 141 16.27 4.17 -1.04
C TRP A 141 15.10 5.17 -1.02
N HIS A 142 14.01 4.85 -0.29
CA HIS A 142 12.88 5.77 -0.09
C HIS A 142 13.31 7.09 0.53
N LEU A 143 14.14 7.04 1.55
CA LEU A 143 14.67 8.23 2.20
C LEU A 143 15.51 9.08 1.23
N SER A 144 16.36 8.44 0.46
CA SER A 144 17.17 9.10 -0.57
C SER A 144 16.30 9.73 -1.65
N LEU A 145 15.30 9.01 -2.17
CA LEU A 145 14.36 9.53 -3.15
C LEU A 145 13.59 10.74 -2.61
N ARG A 146 13.04 10.62 -1.41
CA ARG A 146 12.32 11.72 -0.73
C ARG A 146 13.18 12.97 -0.61
N ARG A 147 14.44 12.85 -0.20
CA ARG A 147 15.37 13.99 -0.10
C ARG A 147 15.62 14.64 -1.44
N ARG A 148 15.75 13.85 -2.51
CA ARG A 148 15.92 14.38 -3.86
C ARG A 148 14.68 15.10 -4.38
N MET A 149 13.49 14.71 -3.98
CA MET A 149 12.25 15.37 -4.37
C MET A 149 11.97 16.64 -3.57
N HIS A 150 12.47 16.72 -2.33
CA HIS A 150 12.20 17.86 -1.46
C HIS A 150 12.75 19.17 -2.03
N GLY A 151 11.86 20.16 -2.20
CA GLY A 151 12.24 21.50 -2.69
C GLY A 151 12.50 21.60 -4.19
N ARG A 152 12.27 20.53 -4.97
CA ARG A 152 12.38 20.64 -6.43
C ARG A 152 11.22 21.42 -7.02
N PRO A 153 11.52 22.33 -7.98
CA PRO A 153 10.46 23.01 -8.71
C PRO A 153 9.60 22.00 -9.48
N ALA A 154 8.34 22.33 -9.65
CA ALA A 154 7.46 21.60 -10.54
C ALA A 154 8.06 21.61 -11.97
N GLY A 155 8.05 20.44 -12.61
CA GLY A 155 8.46 20.31 -14.00
C GLY A 155 7.39 20.77 -14.99
N VAL A 156 7.64 20.53 -16.27
CA VAL A 156 6.63 20.76 -17.31
C VAL A 156 5.46 19.81 -17.07
N ASP A 157 4.24 20.31 -17.11
CA ASP A 157 3.04 19.48 -17.08
C ASP A 157 2.89 18.77 -18.43
N LEU A 158 2.77 17.46 -18.38
CA LEU A 158 2.60 16.59 -19.55
C LEU A 158 1.13 16.22 -19.78
N LEU A 159 0.25 16.52 -18.82
CA LEU A 159 -1.16 16.14 -18.88
C LEU A 159 -1.99 17.35 -19.28
N GLU A 160 -2.62 17.27 -20.45
CA GLU A 160 -3.54 18.30 -20.92
C GLU A 160 -4.97 18.04 -20.43
N GLY A 161 -5.71 19.09 -20.08
CA GLY A 161 -7.12 19.03 -19.68
C GLY A 161 -7.36 18.52 -18.26
N GLY A 162 -6.34 18.50 -17.40
CA GLY A 162 -6.52 18.12 -15.99
C GLY A 162 -7.15 19.21 -15.12
N ASP A 163 -7.39 20.40 -15.70
CA ASP A 163 -8.17 21.50 -15.14
C ASP A 163 -9.69 21.34 -15.33
N PHE A 164 -10.13 20.35 -16.10
CA PHE A 164 -11.54 20.00 -16.35
C PHE A 164 -12.45 21.15 -16.78
N GLU A 165 -11.94 22.18 -17.46
CA GLU A 165 -12.70 23.37 -17.83
C GLU A 165 -13.52 23.23 -19.14
N ASP A 166 -13.17 22.32 -20.05
CA ASP A 166 -13.80 22.14 -21.35
C ASP A 166 -14.06 20.66 -21.69
N SER A 167 -15.34 20.27 -21.63
CA SER A 167 -15.75 18.88 -21.91
C SER A 167 -15.46 18.45 -23.36
N THR A 168 -15.52 19.37 -24.31
CA THR A 168 -15.22 19.08 -25.72
C THR A 168 -13.72 18.86 -25.91
N ALA A 169 -12.89 19.64 -25.23
CA ALA A 169 -11.46 19.48 -25.22
C ALA A 169 -11.06 18.12 -24.58
N LEU A 170 -11.65 17.76 -23.43
CA LEU A 170 -11.36 16.50 -22.76
C LEU A 170 -11.56 15.30 -23.69
N HIS A 171 -12.68 15.27 -24.42
CA HIS A 171 -12.94 14.17 -25.34
C HIS A 171 -11.90 14.09 -26.47
N ARG A 172 -11.53 15.23 -27.05
CA ARG A 172 -10.48 15.33 -28.10
C ARG A 172 -9.09 14.94 -27.60
N LEU A 173 -8.77 15.28 -26.36
CA LEU A 173 -7.53 14.95 -25.71
C LEU A 173 -7.42 13.45 -25.33
N GLY A 174 -8.54 12.74 -25.35
CA GLY A 174 -8.57 11.32 -25.09
C GLY A 174 -8.92 10.91 -23.65
N TRP A 175 -9.43 11.85 -22.85
CA TRP A 175 -10.05 11.52 -21.59
C TRP A 175 -11.29 10.65 -21.82
N ARG A 176 -11.48 9.61 -20.99
CA ARG A 176 -12.53 8.62 -21.20
C ARG A 176 -13.21 8.24 -19.91
N HIS A 177 -14.55 8.25 -19.96
CA HIS A 177 -15.39 7.67 -18.92
C HIS A 177 -15.73 6.23 -19.30
N PHE A 178 -15.52 5.32 -18.37
CA PHE A 178 -15.97 3.94 -18.44
C PHE A 178 -16.96 3.69 -17.32
N GLN A 179 -18.03 2.98 -17.64
CA GLN A 179 -19.01 2.58 -16.66
C GLN A 179 -19.28 1.07 -16.79
N HIS A 180 -19.33 0.43 -15.64
CA HIS A 180 -19.77 -0.95 -15.49
C HIS A 180 -20.83 -0.97 -14.39
N ALA A 181 -21.95 -0.31 -14.67
CA ALA A 181 -23.06 -0.26 -13.74
C ALA A 181 -24.00 -1.43 -14.04
N PRO A 182 -24.20 -2.40 -13.13
CA PRO A 182 -25.28 -3.37 -13.20
C PRO A 182 -26.64 -2.67 -13.25
N ALA A 183 -27.70 -3.42 -13.54
CA ALA A 183 -29.06 -2.87 -13.73
C ALA A 183 -29.62 -2.16 -12.47
N ASP A 184 -29.05 -2.44 -11.32
CA ASP A 184 -29.40 -1.86 -10.01
C ASP A 184 -28.60 -0.60 -9.64
N MET A 185 -27.74 -0.11 -10.55
CA MET A 185 -26.93 1.09 -10.34
C MET A 185 -26.88 2.00 -11.56
N TYR A 186 -26.70 3.29 -11.31
CA TYR A 186 -26.43 4.32 -12.32
C TYR A 186 -25.05 4.94 -12.04
N ALA A 187 -24.22 5.06 -13.07
CA ALA A 187 -22.93 5.70 -13.00
C ALA A 187 -22.84 6.85 -14.01
N GLN A 188 -22.28 7.99 -13.58
CA GLN A 188 -22.14 9.19 -14.41
C GLN A 188 -20.81 9.87 -14.13
N ALA A 189 -20.22 10.48 -15.17
CA ALA A 189 -19.15 11.44 -15.07
C ALA A 189 -19.56 12.74 -15.80
N GLU A 190 -19.39 13.87 -15.14
CA GLU A 190 -19.75 15.17 -15.69
C GLU A 190 -18.78 16.25 -15.24
N LEU A 191 -18.65 17.32 -16.01
CA LEU A 191 -18.07 18.58 -15.53
C LEU A 191 -19.11 19.38 -14.78
N SER A 192 -18.80 19.75 -13.56
CA SER A 192 -19.76 20.39 -12.67
C SER A 192 -19.17 21.58 -11.93
N PRO A 193 -19.88 22.71 -11.83
CA PRO A 193 -19.40 23.87 -11.07
C PRO A 193 -19.35 23.60 -9.55
N ILE A 194 -20.11 22.64 -9.05
CA ILE A 194 -20.03 22.26 -7.62
C ILE A 194 -18.78 21.44 -7.32
N ALA A 195 -18.17 20.85 -8.34
CA ALA A 195 -16.95 20.04 -8.24
C ALA A 195 -15.69 20.84 -8.60
N ALA A 196 -15.76 22.15 -8.75
CA ALA A 196 -14.60 22.99 -9.00
C ALA A 196 -13.82 23.22 -7.70
N HIS A 197 -12.54 22.93 -7.72
CA HIS A 197 -11.56 23.37 -6.73
C HIS A 197 -11.01 24.74 -7.13
N SER A 198 -10.68 24.89 -8.41
CA SER A 198 -10.36 26.17 -9.04
C SER A 198 -11.18 26.38 -10.32
N GLY A 199 -11.09 27.54 -10.98
CA GLY A 199 -11.77 27.79 -12.22
C GLY A 199 -13.32 27.79 -12.12
N ARG A 200 -13.99 27.16 -13.11
CA ARG A 200 -15.46 27.14 -13.23
C ARG A 200 -16.04 25.74 -13.06
N TYR A 201 -15.31 24.72 -13.43
CA TYR A 201 -15.76 23.34 -13.44
C TYR A 201 -14.70 22.43 -12.86
N GLY A 202 -15.12 21.26 -12.37
CA GLY A 202 -14.28 20.13 -12.00
C GLY A 202 -14.99 18.84 -12.39
N LEU A 203 -14.27 17.75 -12.42
CA LEU A 203 -14.81 16.43 -12.71
C LEU A 203 -15.61 15.91 -11.52
N ARG A 204 -16.88 15.59 -11.75
CA ARG A 204 -17.77 14.92 -10.80
C ARG A 204 -18.05 13.50 -11.25
N LEU A 205 -17.70 12.53 -10.44
CA LEU A 205 -18.10 11.13 -10.60
C LEU A 205 -19.23 10.83 -9.63
N VAL A 206 -20.29 10.20 -10.12
CA VAL A 206 -21.48 9.86 -9.32
C VAL A 206 -21.88 8.41 -9.61
N VAL A 207 -22.14 7.66 -8.54
CA VAL A 207 -22.79 6.36 -8.59
C VAL A 207 -23.98 6.35 -7.64
N ARG A 208 -25.13 5.94 -8.10
CA ARG A 208 -26.36 5.83 -7.32
C ARG A 208 -26.98 4.45 -7.46
N ALA A 209 -27.61 3.96 -6.41
CA ALA A 209 -28.46 2.79 -6.51
C ALA A 209 -29.71 3.12 -7.36
N ALA A 210 -30.22 2.14 -8.10
CA ALA A 210 -31.50 2.28 -8.80
C ALA A 210 -32.66 2.35 -7.83
N ASP A 211 -32.59 1.62 -6.71
CA ASP A 211 -33.47 1.76 -5.57
C ASP A 211 -32.66 2.28 -4.38
N GLU A 212 -32.95 3.52 -3.96
CA GLU A 212 -32.27 4.16 -2.83
C GLU A 212 -32.63 3.50 -1.46
N ASN A 213 -33.76 2.76 -1.40
CA ASN A 213 -34.20 2.08 -0.17
C ASN A 213 -33.57 0.70 -0.02
N ASP A 214 -33.06 0.11 -1.11
CA ASP A 214 -32.39 -1.21 -1.11
C ASP A 214 -31.08 -1.16 -1.92
N PRO A 215 -30.07 -0.39 -1.47
CA PRO A 215 -28.80 -0.29 -2.18
C PRO A 215 -28.01 -1.60 -2.08
N PRO A 216 -27.22 -1.98 -3.10
CA PRO A 216 -26.32 -3.11 -3.03
C PRO A 216 -25.38 -3.05 -1.80
N GLY A 217 -25.36 -4.13 -1.01
CA GLY A 217 -24.55 -4.19 0.22
C GLY A 217 -23.06 -4.35 -0.04
N LEU A 218 -22.69 -4.95 -1.19
CA LEU A 218 -21.30 -5.16 -1.62
C LEU A 218 -21.19 -4.97 -3.14
N ILE A 219 -20.23 -4.16 -3.56
CA ILE A 219 -19.90 -3.91 -4.97
C ILE A 219 -18.51 -4.49 -5.22
N GLU A 220 -18.44 -5.58 -5.97
CA GLU A 220 -17.20 -6.29 -6.28
C GLU A 220 -16.41 -5.64 -7.42
N THR A 221 -17.14 -5.08 -8.40
CA THR A 221 -16.52 -4.41 -9.55
C THR A 221 -16.85 -2.92 -9.50
N PRO A 222 -15.85 -2.04 -9.58
CA PRO A 222 -16.10 -0.59 -9.59
C PRO A 222 -17.08 -0.19 -10.68
N PRO A 223 -18.15 0.54 -10.37
CA PRO A 223 -19.17 0.90 -11.35
C PRO A 223 -18.79 2.05 -12.27
N SER A 224 -17.80 2.87 -11.89
CA SER A 224 -17.39 4.03 -12.68
C SER A 224 -15.92 4.34 -12.55
N TRP A 225 -15.25 4.62 -13.67
CA TRP A 225 -13.90 5.18 -13.66
C TRP A 225 -13.68 6.13 -14.82
N PHE A 226 -12.82 7.11 -14.57
CA PHE A 226 -12.46 8.16 -15.52
C PHE A 226 -10.94 8.17 -15.71
N SER A 227 -10.51 7.98 -16.96
CA SER A 227 -9.10 7.81 -17.29
C SER A 227 -8.57 8.97 -18.12
N SER A 228 -7.37 9.43 -17.80
CA SER A 228 -6.63 10.38 -18.62
C SER A 228 -6.18 9.75 -19.94
N PRO A 229 -5.83 10.57 -20.93
CA PRO A 229 -5.00 10.09 -22.03
C PRO A 229 -3.69 9.50 -21.49
N SER A 230 -3.07 8.62 -22.29
CA SER A 230 -1.71 8.18 -22.02
C SER A 230 -0.75 9.27 -22.46
N ILE A 231 0.08 9.73 -21.55
CA ILE A 231 1.18 10.66 -21.83
C ILE A 231 2.47 9.88 -22.11
N ASP A 232 3.37 10.48 -22.87
CA ASP A 232 4.70 9.92 -23.12
C ASP A 232 5.71 10.54 -22.14
N ALA A 233 6.49 9.67 -21.48
CA ALA A 233 7.57 10.03 -20.58
C ALA A 233 8.82 9.21 -20.95
N GLN A 234 10.00 9.68 -20.58
CA GLN A 234 11.21 8.91 -20.81
C GLN A 234 11.27 7.72 -19.83
N PRO A 235 11.63 6.50 -20.27
CA PRO A 235 11.84 5.38 -19.35
C PRO A 235 12.80 5.76 -18.21
N GLY A 236 12.43 5.45 -16.98
CA GLY A 236 13.18 5.85 -15.79
C GLY A 236 12.97 7.30 -15.32
N GLN A 237 12.20 8.10 -16.05
CA GLN A 237 11.90 9.47 -15.67
C GLN A 237 11.05 9.51 -14.41
N LEU A 238 11.44 10.36 -13.47
CA LEU A 238 10.65 10.63 -12.27
C LEU A 238 9.52 11.60 -12.62
N LEU A 239 8.30 11.22 -12.26
CA LEU A 239 7.08 11.98 -12.49
C LEU A 239 6.45 12.36 -11.15
N ARG A 240 5.94 13.58 -11.07
CA ARG A 240 5.06 14.02 -10.01
C ARG A 240 3.62 14.04 -10.53
N VAL A 241 2.75 13.24 -9.95
CA VAL A 241 1.30 13.26 -10.16
C VAL A 241 0.69 14.05 -9.02
N HIS A 242 -0.04 15.08 -9.33
CA HIS A 242 -0.63 15.99 -8.34
C HIS A 242 -2.06 16.32 -8.74
N GLY A 243 -2.88 16.66 -7.76
CA GLY A 243 -4.24 17.15 -8.00
C GLY A 243 -5.02 17.27 -6.69
N TRP A 244 -6.29 17.62 -6.83
CA TRP A 244 -7.22 17.80 -5.73
C TRP A 244 -8.40 16.86 -5.86
N VAL A 245 -8.83 16.32 -4.73
CA VAL A 245 -10.01 15.45 -4.66
C VAL A 245 -10.85 15.79 -3.45
N ARG A 246 -12.15 15.53 -3.57
CA ARG A 246 -13.11 15.65 -2.47
C ARG A 246 -14.13 14.53 -2.54
N VAL A 247 -14.40 13.92 -1.41
CA VAL A 247 -15.51 12.98 -1.21
C VAL A 247 -16.52 13.68 -0.32
N PRO A 248 -17.63 14.21 -0.86
CA PRO A 248 -18.56 15.06 -0.10
C PRO A 248 -19.43 14.28 0.86
N SER A 249 -19.67 12.98 0.58
CA SER A 249 -20.47 12.07 1.41
C SER A 249 -19.83 10.67 1.42
N PRO A 250 -20.15 9.80 2.41
CA PRO A 250 -19.58 8.45 2.45
C PRO A 250 -19.86 7.67 1.17
N ILE A 251 -18.84 6.99 0.65
CA ILE A 251 -18.98 6.01 -0.43
C ILE A 251 -19.28 4.68 0.23
N VAL A 252 -20.42 4.09 -0.12
CA VAL A 252 -20.92 2.84 0.47
C VAL A 252 -20.86 1.68 -0.52
N GLY A 253 -20.93 0.44 0.01
CA GLY A 253 -20.86 -0.78 -0.79
C GLY A 253 -19.46 -1.19 -1.21
N SER A 254 -18.41 -0.41 -0.87
CA SER A 254 -17.01 -0.75 -1.13
C SER A 254 -16.10 -0.27 -0.02
N LEU A 255 -15.00 -1.00 0.21
CA LEU A 255 -13.95 -0.62 1.15
C LEU A 255 -12.87 0.28 0.50
N ASP A 256 -12.88 0.42 -0.81
CA ASP A 256 -11.83 1.16 -1.53
C ASP A 256 -12.14 2.67 -1.67
N GLY A 257 -13.42 3.06 -1.66
CA GLY A 257 -13.82 4.47 -1.78
C GLY A 257 -13.53 5.06 -3.17
N LEU A 258 -12.90 6.23 -3.23
CA LEU A 258 -12.29 6.77 -4.44
C LEU A 258 -10.85 6.25 -4.55
N MET A 259 -10.53 5.54 -5.63
CA MET A 259 -9.14 5.15 -5.91
C MET A 259 -8.52 6.04 -6.98
N ILE A 260 -7.26 6.41 -6.76
CA ILE A 260 -6.41 7.08 -7.75
C ILE A 260 -5.36 6.06 -8.19
N VAL A 261 -5.48 5.60 -9.42
CA VAL A 261 -4.63 4.54 -10.00
C VAL A 261 -3.76 5.13 -11.09
N ASP A 262 -2.48 4.89 -11.05
CA ASP A 262 -1.55 5.19 -12.15
C ASP A 262 -1.10 3.92 -12.86
N SER A 263 -0.87 3.99 -14.16
CA SER A 263 -0.51 2.81 -14.95
C SER A 263 0.82 2.15 -14.55
N PRO A 264 1.89 2.89 -14.11
CA PRO A 264 3.12 2.25 -13.68
C PRO A 264 3.00 1.40 -12.42
N SER A 265 2.11 1.75 -11.50
CA SER A 265 2.00 1.10 -10.20
C SER A 265 0.73 0.25 -10.04
N GLY A 266 -0.26 0.50 -10.87
CA GLY A 266 -1.52 -0.23 -10.87
C GLY A 266 -2.32 -0.09 -9.57
N VAL A 267 -3.29 -0.98 -9.38
CA VAL A 267 -4.20 -1.00 -8.23
C VAL A 267 -3.46 -1.28 -6.90
N ALA A 268 -2.31 -1.98 -6.96
CA ALA A 268 -1.56 -2.34 -5.75
C ALA A 268 -1.06 -1.11 -4.98
N LEU A 269 -0.65 -0.06 -5.68
CA LEU A 269 -0.21 1.21 -5.08
C LEU A 269 -1.21 2.35 -5.33
N ALA A 270 -2.47 2.03 -5.60
CA ALA A 270 -3.53 3.02 -5.70
C ALA A 270 -3.72 3.76 -4.38
N GLU A 271 -3.92 5.06 -4.45
CA GLU A 271 -4.39 5.82 -3.31
C GLU A 271 -5.89 5.58 -3.12
N ARG A 272 -6.30 5.36 -1.87
CA ARG A 272 -7.69 5.10 -1.51
C ARG A 272 -8.19 6.19 -0.58
N ILE A 273 -9.16 6.94 -1.04
CA ILE A 273 -9.73 8.07 -0.31
C ILE A 273 -11.14 7.70 0.14
N GLN A 274 -11.29 7.54 1.44
CA GLN A 274 -12.56 7.20 2.09
C GLN A 274 -13.05 8.33 3.00
N SER A 275 -12.16 9.26 3.34
CA SER A 275 -12.48 10.35 4.24
C SER A 275 -13.44 11.34 3.58
N VAL A 276 -14.56 11.61 4.27
CA VAL A 276 -15.52 12.62 3.87
C VAL A 276 -15.07 13.99 4.35
N GLY A 277 -15.20 15.00 3.52
CA GLY A 277 -14.90 16.35 3.98
C GLY A 277 -14.55 17.36 2.92
N GLN A 278 -13.52 18.14 3.24
CA GLN A 278 -13.02 19.22 2.40
C GLN A 278 -12.14 18.68 1.27
N TRP A 279 -11.76 19.57 0.36
CA TRP A 279 -10.75 19.28 -0.65
C TRP A 279 -9.45 18.78 0.00
N GLN A 280 -8.89 17.73 -0.58
CA GLN A 280 -7.64 17.11 -0.17
C GLN A 280 -6.68 17.13 -1.35
N GLU A 281 -5.49 17.65 -1.11
CA GLU A 281 -4.40 17.56 -2.07
C GLU A 281 -3.84 16.14 -2.07
N PHE A 282 -3.61 15.59 -3.25
CA PHE A 282 -2.81 14.38 -3.39
C PHE A 282 -1.54 14.66 -4.20
N THR A 283 -0.45 14.08 -3.78
CA THR A 283 0.82 14.13 -4.51
C THR A 283 1.46 12.76 -4.49
N ARG A 284 1.81 12.27 -5.69
CA ARG A 284 2.42 10.95 -5.85
C ARG A 284 3.62 11.09 -6.78
N TYR A 285 4.64 10.28 -6.50
CA TYR A 285 5.82 10.22 -7.34
C TYR A 285 5.89 8.84 -7.98
N ARG A 286 6.17 8.81 -9.29
CA ARG A 286 6.25 7.58 -10.07
C ARG A 286 7.45 7.61 -10.98
N VAL A 287 8.01 6.45 -11.22
CA VAL A 287 9.07 6.27 -12.22
C VAL A 287 8.40 5.67 -13.44
N ALA A 288 8.56 6.33 -14.59
CA ALA A 288 8.06 5.80 -15.85
C ALA A 288 8.75 4.45 -16.16
N ASP A 289 7.95 3.45 -16.49
CA ASP A 289 8.45 2.13 -16.85
C ASP A 289 9.10 2.11 -18.25
N GLN A 290 9.50 0.92 -18.70
CA GLN A 290 10.15 0.75 -20.01
C GLN A 290 9.22 1.10 -21.19
N SER A 291 7.91 1.13 -20.99
CA SER A 291 6.96 1.55 -22.03
C SER A 291 7.01 3.06 -22.26
N GLY A 292 7.45 3.82 -21.27
CA GLY A 292 7.42 5.28 -21.27
C GLY A 292 6.02 5.87 -21.29
N ARG A 293 4.96 5.06 -21.11
CA ARG A 293 3.57 5.49 -21.19
C ARG A 293 2.92 5.53 -19.82
N VAL A 294 2.37 6.68 -19.47
CA VAL A 294 1.76 6.88 -18.15
C VAL A 294 0.35 7.45 -18.31
N SER A 295 -0.59 6.86 -17.60
CA SER A 295 -1.97 7.34 -17.50
C SER A 295 -2.44 7.31 -16.05
N LEU A 296 -3.48 8.09 -15.76
CA LEU A 296 -4.11 8.20 -14.46
C LEU A 296 -5.58 7.82 -14.58
N THR A 297 -6.07 7.06 -13.62
CA THR A 297 -7.47 6.65 -13.57
C THR A 297 -8.05 6.93 -12.18
N PHE A 298 -9.16 7.65 -12.16
CA PHE A 298 -9.99 7.87 -10.98
C PHE A 298 -11.11 6.85 -10.97
N VAL A 299 -11.19 6.03 -9.92
CA VAL A 299 -12.14 4.92 -9.83
C VAL A 299 -13.07 5.15 -8.65
N LEU A 300 -14.35 5.34 -8.92
CA LEU A 300 -15.37 5.36 -7.88
C LEU A 300 -15.87 3.93 -7.68
N SER A 301 -15.46 3.33 -6.56
CA SER A 301 -15.62 1.90 -6.34
C SER A 301 -16.92 1.49 -5.66
N GLY A 302 -17.73 2.47 -5.24
CA GLY A 302 -19.00 2.25 -4.54
C GLY A 302 -20.05 3.29 -4.88
N ILE A 303 -21.18 3.24 -4.18
CA ILE A 303 -22.27 4.22 -4.29
C ILE A 303 -21.88 5.48 -3.53
N GLY A 304 -21.97 6.62 -4.19
CA GLY A 304 -21.59 7.92 -3.68
C GLY A 304 -21.11 8.85 -4.78
N GLU A 305 -20.36 9.87 -4.40
CA GLU A 305 -19.75 10.77 -5.37
C GLU A 305 -18.34 11.20 -4.97
N ALA A 306 -17.55 11.56 -5.97
CA ALA A 306 -16.22 12.10 -5.82
C ALA A 306 -16.01 13.26 -6.79
N TRP A 307 -15.28 14.27 -6.34
CA TRP A 307 -14.92 15.46 -7.11
C TRP A 307 -13.42 15.51 -7.29
N ILE A 308 -12.98 15.81 -8.49
CA ILE A 308 -11.56 15.78 -8.89
C ILE A 308 -11.26 17.06 -9.67
N ASP A 309 -10.13 17.69 -9.38
CA ASP A 309 -9.74 18.93 -10.08
C ASP A 309 -8.21 19.18 -10.03
N ASP A 310 -7.75 20.10 -10.88
CA ASP A 310 -6.37 20.59 -10.95
C ASP A 310 -5.33 19.44 -11.05
N VAL A 311 -5.61 18.46 -11.89
CA VAL A 311 -4.78 17.26 -12.06
C VAL A 311 -3.62 17.54 -13.00
N THR A 312 -2.40 17.25 -12.58
CA THR A 312 -1.17 17.39 -13.36
C THR A 312 -0.29 16.15 -13.31
N ILE A 313 0.45 15.90 -14.37
CA ILE A 313 1.54 14.93 -14.39
C ILE A 313 2.80 15.67 -14.85
N GLN A 314 3.69 15.95 -13.95
CA GLN A 314 4.85 16.79 -14.18
C GLN A 314 6.12 15.95 -14.27
N ALA A 315 6.88 16.14 -15.34
CA ALA A 315 8.21 15.56 -15.50
C ALA A 315 9.20 16.30 -14.59
N LEU A 316 9.80 15.59 -13.65
CA LEU A 316 10.88 16.15 -12.84
C LEU A 316 12.20 16.06 -13.62
N PRO A 317 13.12 17.02 -13.44
CA PRO A 317 14.42 16.99 -14.10
C PRO A 317 15.14 15.66 -13.83
N ILE A 318 15.65 15.04 -14.88
CA ILE A 318 16.51 13.84 -14.79
C ILE A 318 17.85 14.28 -14.22
N GLU A 319 18.24 13.72 -13.07
CA GLU A 319 19.62 13.85 -12.65
C GLU A 319 20.46 12.87 -13.48
N THR A 320 21.56 13.40 -14.03
CA THR A 320 22.52 12.62 -14.82
C THR A 320 23.36 11.65 -13.97
N GLU A 321 23.14 11.60 -12.66
CA GLU A 321 23.79 10.61 -11.81
C GLU A 321 22.98 9.30 -11.83
N PRO A 322 23.64 8.16 -12.13
CA PRO A 322 22.98 6.86 -12.17
C PRO A 322 22.39 6.49 -10.80
N TRP A 323 21.33 5.74 -10.83
CA TRP A 323 20.68 5.12 -9.67
C TRP A 323 21.56 3.94 -9.17
N GLU A 324 22.74 4.22 -8.58
CA GLU A 324 23.57 3.20 -7.93
C GLU A 324 23.15 2.96 -6.47
#